data_3fcf0f066a0e8cd3b9380b67b56cf1d2
#
_entry.id   3fcf0f066a0e8cd3b9380b67b56cf1d2
#
_cell.length_a   1.000
_cell.length_b   1.000
_cell.length_c   1.000
_cell.angle_alpha   90.00
_cell.angle_beta   90.00
_cell.angle_gamma   90.00
#
_symmetry.space_group_name_H-M   'P 1'
#
loop_
_entity.id
_entity.type
_entity.pdbx_description
1 polymer ?
#
loop_
_entity_poly.entity_id
_entity_poly.type
_entity_poly.pdbx_seq_one_letter_code
_entity_poly.pdbx_strand_id
1 'polypeptide(L)'
;MCIRDSITYDCLIYFKRREQKELNIVKQFLDSRNLTYKMVQYGEYGEESFKMVVNEAKFCFLINGTESQGIAVQEIMSMGVPIIAWDIKEWLDQGEAYRVPATSIPFWDERCGEKFFTVDEMGETFDNFYARINDYNPKDYIKENLSFESSVKTLVEILK
;
A
#
# COMPACT_ATOMS: atom_id res chain seq x y z
N MET A 1 -13.26 15.77 6.35
CA MET A 1 -12.05 15.31 7.06
C MET A 1 -12.49 14.15 7.93
N CYS A 2 -12.21 12.91 7.52
CA CYS A 2 -12.54 11.76 8.36
C CYS A 2 -11.44 11.66 9.41
N ILE A 3 -11.74 12.08 10.63
CA ILE A 3 -10.86 11.87 11.78
C ILE A 3 -10.87 10.36 12.01
N ARG A 4 -9.73 9.71 11.82
CA ARG A 4 -9.51 8.34 12.29
C ARG A 4 -9.36 8.44 13.81
N ASP A 5 -10.40 8.02 14.53
CA ASP A 5 -10.54 8.31 15.97
C ASP A 5 -9.61 7.51 16.87
N SER A 6 -8.72 6.64 16.33
CA SER A 6 -7.85 5.81 17.15
C SER A 6 -6.59 5.30 16.45
N ILE A 7 -5.69 6.21 16.03
CA ILE A 7 -4.34 5.79 15.63
C ILE A 7 -3.62 5.30 16.90
N THR A 8 -3.23 4.02 16.93
CA THR A 8 -2.56 3.40 18.08
C THR A 8 -1.12 2.99 17.79
N TYR A 9 -0.72 2.92 16.52
CA TYR A 9 0.65 2.63 16.09
C TYR A 9 0.98 3.33 14.76
N ASP A 10 2.27 3.40 14.43
CA ASP A 10 2.72 4.17 13.27
C ASP A 10 2.48 3.43 11.95
N CYS A 11 2.95 2.19 11.84
CA CYS A 11 3.05 1.51 10.56
C CYS A 11 2.30 0.17 10.52
N LEU A 12 1.42 0.00 9.54
CA LEU A 12 0.96 -1.32 9.12
C LEU A 12 1.91 -1.88 8.06
N ILE A 13 2.60 -2.96 8.34
CA ILE A 13 3.33 -3.71 7.30
C ILE A 13 2.34 -4.69 6.65
N TYR A 14 2.05 -4.49 5.36
CA TYR A 14 1.30 -5.46 4.56
C TYR A 14 2.27 -6.27 3.72
N PHE A 15 2.35 -7.59 4.00
CA PHE A 15 3.30 -8.52 3.40
C PHE A 15 2.62 -9.59 2.55
N LYS A 16 3.01 -9.68 1.25
CA LYS A 16 2.43 -10.63 0.31
C LYS A 16 3.42 -11.04 -0.77
N ARG A 17 3.72 -12.34 -0.89
CA ARG A 17 4.50 -12.92 -2.01
C ARG A 17 5.85 -12.24 -2.29
N ARG A 18 6.53 -11.82 -1.24
CA ARG A 18 7.89 -11.27 -1.27
C ARG A 18 8.82 -12.13 -0.42
N GLU A 19 10.12 -11.92 -0.51
CA GLU A 19 11.09 -12.67 0.26
C GLU A 19 11.16 -12.21 1.73
N GLN A 20 11.35 -13.17 2.64
CA GLN A 20 11.46 -12.88 4.07
C GLN A 20 12.59 -11.89 4.39
N LYS A 21 13.67 -11.89 3.59
CA LYS A 21 14.77 -10.93 3.77
C LYS A 21 14.30 -9.48 3.58
N GLU A 22 13.40 -9.21 2.64
CA GLU A 22 12.85 -7.88 2.38
C GLU A 22 11.99 -7.39 3.55
N LEU A 23 11.17 -8.28 4.10
CA LEU A 23 10.42 -8.00 5.32
C LEU A 23 11.36 -7.65 6.50
N ASN A 24 12.45 -8.40 6.66
CA ASN A 24 13.41 -8.16 7.73
C ASN A 24 14.13 -6.81 7.56
N ILE A 25 14.46 -6.41 6.33
CA ILE A 25 15.04 -5.10 6.02
C ILE A 25 14.08 -3.98 6.47
N VAL A 26 12.80 -4.10 6.11
CA VAL A 26 11.79 -3.08 6.48
C VAL A 26 11.59 -3.01 7.99
N LYS A 27 11.53 -4.16 8.68
CA LYS A 27 11.43 -4.18 10.15
C LYS A 27 12.62 -3.49 10.81
N GLN A 28 13.85 -3.84 10.40
CA GLN A 28 15.07 -3.20 10.92
C GLN A 28 15.08 -1.69 10.64
N PHE A 29 14.61 -1.27 9.46
CA PHE A 29 14.49 0.14 9.13
C PHE A 29 13.51 0.87 10.05
N LEU A 30 12.32 0.32 10.28
CA LEU A 30 11.32 0.91 11.18
C LEU A 30 11.81 0.95 12.63
N ASP A 31 12.46 -0.12 13.09
CA ASP A 31 13.07 -0.20 14.43
C ASP A 31 14.15 0.89 14.60
N SER A 32 14.99 1.12 13.59
CA SER A 32 16.02 2.17 13.62
C SER A 32 15.46 3.58 13.72
N ARG A 33 14.21 3.77 13.31
CA ARG A 33 13.46 5.04 13.38
C ARG A 33 12.57 5.14 14.64
N ASN A 34 12.61 4.14 15.53
CA ASN A 34 11.75 4.02 16.71
C ASN A 34 10.25 4.08 16.38
N LEU A 35 9.84 3.50 15.24
CA LEU A 35 8.45 3.46 14.80
C LEU A 35 7.80 2.15 15.25
N THR A 36 6.60 2.27 15.78
CA THR A 36 5.76 1.13 16.17
C THR A 36 5.06 0.54 14.95
N TYR A 37 4.96 -0.80 14.87
CA TYR A 37 4.29 -1.42 13.75
C TYR A 37 3.53 -2.70 14.13
N LYS A 38 2.51 -3.00 13.33
CA LYS A 38 1.86 -4.32 13.26
C LYS A 38 2.07 -4.88 11.86
N MET A 39 2.10 -6.21 11.74
CA MET A 39 2.24 -6.89 10.46
C MET A 39 0.98 -7.68 10.15
N VAL A 40 0.57 -7.61 8.90
CA VAL A 40 -0.49 -8.45 8.32
C VAL A 40 0.10 -9.20 7.14
N GLN A 41 -0.02 -10.52 7.16
CA GLN A 41 0.38 -11.40 6.07
C GLN A 41 -0.84 -11.81 5.26
N TYR A 42 -0.69 -11.76 3.93
CA TYR A 42 -1.77 -12.17 3.03
C TYR A 42 -2.24 -13.61 3.31
N GLY A 43 -3.55 -13.78 3.46
CA GLY A 43 -4.18 -15.08 3.73
C GLY A 43 -4.24 -15.48 5.21
N GLU A 44 -3.69 -14.67 6.13
CA GLU A 44 -3.66 -14.95 7.57
C GLU A 44 -4.59 -14.02 8.38
N TYR A 45 -5.56 -13.37 7.74
CA TYR A 45 -6.49 -12.46 8.41
C TYR A 45 -7.92 -12.60 7.92
N GLY A 46 -8.87 -12.30 8.80
CA GLY A 46 -10.27 -12.11 8.43
C GLY A 46 -10.58 -10.66 8.10
N GLU A 47 -11.67 -10.42 7.39
CA GLU A 47 -12.06 -9.09 6.91
C GLU A 47 -12.19 -8.05 8.05
N GLU A 48 -12.90 -8.41 9.13
CA GLU A 48 -13.10 -7.50 10.26
C GLU A 48 -11.79 -7.19 11.00
N SER A 49 -10.95 -8.20 11.24
CA SER A 49 -9.64 -8.00 11.89
C SER A 49 -8.72 -7.14 11.04
N PHE A 50 -8.77 -7.28 9.71
CA PHE A 50 -8.00 -6.45 8.80
C PHE A 50 -8.43 -4.99 8.88
N LYS A 51 -9.73 -4.71 8.81
CA LYS A 51 -10.27 -3.35 8.94
C LYS A 51 -9.86 -2.69 10.26
N MET A 52 -9.92 -3.43 11.38
CA MET A 52 -9.49 -2.92 12.67
C MET A 52 -8.01 -2.51 12.66
N VAL A 53 -7.13 -3.40 12.20
CA VAL A 53 -5.69 -3.15 12.15
C VAL A 53 -5.37 -1.97 11.22
N VAL A 54 -6.00 -1.89 10.04
CA VAL A 54 -5.81 -0.76 9.11
C VAL A 54 -6.25 0.57 9.74
N ASN A 55 -7.40 0.59 10.42
CA ASN A 55 -7.93 1.83 11.01
C ASN A 55 -7.04 2.41 12.11
N GLU A 56 -6.28 1.56 12.79
CA GLU A 56 -5.37 1.95 13.87
C GLU A 56 -3.99 2.44 13.39
N ALA A 57 -3.65 2.25 12.11
CA ALA A 57 -2.35 2.58 11.55
C ALA A 57 -2.28 4.04 11.07
N LYS A 58 -1.15 4.71 11.27
CA LYS A 58 -0.87 6.03 10.71
C LYS A 58 -0.62 5.96 9.20
N PHE A 59 0.15 4.96 8.77
CA PHE A 59 0.44 4.67 7.35
C PHE A 59 0.63 3.18 7.13
N CYS A 60 0.68 2.77 5.85
CA CYS A 60 1.00 1.39 5.47
C CYS A 60 2.34 1.33 4.74
N PHE A 61 3.19 0.38 5.13
CA PHE A 61 4.37 -0.03 4.37
C PHE A 61 4.01 -1.28 3.55
N LEU A 62 3.91 -1.13 2.25
CA LEU A 62 3.49 -2.19 1.34
C LEU A 62 4.71 -2.96 0.83
N ILE A 63 4.78 -4.25 1.17
CA ILE A 63 5.78 -5.21 0.66
C ILE A 63 5.01 -6.30 -0.09
N ASN A 64 4.59 -6.00 -1.31
CA ASN A 64 3.75 -6.86 -2.10
C ASN A 64 4.50 -7.32 -3.37
N GLY A 65 4.21 -8.56 -3.82
CA GLY A 65 4.60 -9.05 -5.13
C GLY A 65 3.73 -8.45 -6.24
N THR A 66 3.67 -9.14 -7.39
CA THR A 66 2.81 -8.71 -8.49
C THR A 66 1.35 -8.71 -8.08
N GLU A 67 0.65 -7.64 -8.44
CA GLU A 67 -0.77 -7.48 -8.14
C GLU A 67 -1.56 -7.10 -9.39
N SER A 68 -2.73 -7.73 -9.58
CA SER A 68 -3.63 -7.41 -10.69
C SER A 68 -4.73 -6.43 -10.30
N GLN A 69 -5.34 -6.62 -9.14
CA GLN A 69 -6.43 -5.78 -8.63
C GLN A 69 -6.05 -5.06 -7.33
N GLY A 70 -5.39 -5.75 -6.41
CA GLY A 70 -4.96 -5.17 -5.15
C GLY A 70 -6.11 -4.78 -4.22
N ILE A 71 -7.12 -5.65 -4.06
CA ILE A 71 -8.31 -5.33 -3.25
C ILE A 71 -7.93 -4.87 -1.83
N ALA A 72 -7.04 -5.59 -1.15
CA ALA A 72 -6.60 -5.19 0.19
C ALA A 72 -5.90 -3.81 0.19
N VAL A 73 -5.15 -3.48 -0.87
CA VAL A 73 -4.52 -2.15 -1.02
C VAL A 73 -5.58 -1.07 -1.23
N GLN A 74 -6.61 -1.35 -2.03
CA GLN A 74 -7.74 -0.43 -2.23
C GLN A 74 -8.53 -0.23 -0.93
N GLU A 75 -8.70 -1.28 -0.12
CA GLU A 75 -9.32 -1.17 1.21
C GLU A 75 -8.50 -0.26 2.14
N ILE A 76 -7.17 -0.43 2.20
CA ILE A 76 -6.27 0.44 2.97
C ILE A 76 -6.44 1.90 2.53
N MET A 77 -6.39 2.16 1.23
CA MET A 77 -6.55 3.51 0.67
C MET A 77 -7.94 4.09 0.91
N SER A 78 -9.00 3.27 0.82
CA SER A 78 -10.39 3.71 1.08
C SER A 78 -10.62 4.17 2.51
N MET A 79 -9.83 3.64 3.45
CA MET A 79 -9.82 4.05 4.85
C MET A 79 -8.97 5.30 5.11
N GLY A 80 -8.35 5.87 4.06
CA GLY A 80 -7.54 7.07 4.13
C GLY A 80 -6.14 6.84 4.71
N VAL A 81 -5.62 5.63 4.63
CA VAL A 81 -4.26 5.28 5.07
C VAL A 81 -3.30 5.47 3.90
N PRO A 82 -2.35 6.43 3.97
CA PRO A 82 -1.35 6.60 2.94
C PRO A 82 -0.36 5.44 2.94
N ILE A 83 0.21 5.16 1.78
CA ILE A 83 1.05 3.99 1.56
C ILE A 83 2.43 4.42 1.10
N ILE A 84 3.48 3.85 1.71
CA ILE A 84 4.80 3.76 1.12
C ILE A 84 4.98 2.35 0.55
N ALA A 85 5.22 2.25 -0.76
CA ALA A 85 5.25 0.97 -1.46
C ALA A 85 6.67 0.62 -1.94
N TRP A 86 7.17 -0.54 -1.51
CA TRP A 86 8.30 -1.16 -2.18
C TRP A 86 7.80 -1.87 -3.44
N ASP A 87 7.74 -1.12 -4.54
CA ASP A 87 7.17 -1.58 -5.81
C ASP A 87 8.14 -2.46 -6.59
N ILE A 88 7.64 -3.11 -7.63
CA ILE A 88 8.36 -3.96 -8.57
C ILE A 88 8.18 -3.43 -9.99
N LYS A 89 9.11 -3.76 -10.89
CA LYS A 89 9.03 -3.36 -12.31
C LYS A 89 8.71 -4.53 -13.25
N GLU A 90 9.03 -5.74 -12.83
CA GLU A 90 8.87 -6.95 -13.64
C GLU A 90 8.29 -8.09 -12.80
N TRP A 91 7.49 -8.91 -13.44
CA TRP A 91 6.94 -10.11 -12.83
C TRP A 91 7.97 -11.24 -12.81
N LEU A 92 8.15 -11.80 -11.62
CA LEU A 92 8.89 -13.04 -11.40
C LEU A 92 7.89 -14.12 -11.02
N ASP A 93 7.78 -15.19 -11.80
CA ASP A 93 6.99 -16.36 -11.46
C ASP A 93 7.88 -17.60 -11.34
N GLN A 94 7.81 -18.26 -10.18
CA GLN A 94 8.48 -19.53 -9.86
C GLN A 94 9.98 -19.59 -10.20
N GLY A 95 10.68 -18.47 -10.12
CA GLY A 95 12.13 -18.38 -10.41
C GLY A 95 12.47 -18.23 -11.89
N GLU A 96 11.49 -18.23 -12.78
CA GLU A 96 11.67 -17.84 -14.18
C GLU A 96 11.37 -16.34 -14.33
N ALA A 97 12.34 -15.61 -14.85
CA ALA A 97 12.19 -14.20 -15.16
C ALA A 97 11.38 -14.03 -16.46
N TYR A 98 10.07 -13.98 -16.33
CA TYR A 98 9.25 -13.40 -17.39
C TYR A 98 9.43 -11.89 -17.31
N ARG A 99 10.09 -11.29 -18.31
CA ARG A 99 10.25 -9.85 -18.42
C ARG A 99 8.93 -9.20 -18.85
N VAL A 100 7.91 -9.39 -18.04
CA VAL A 100 6.60 -8.76 -18.21
C VAL A 100 6.52 -7.60 -17.25
N PRO A 101 6.22 -6.38 -17.72
CA PRO A 101 6.02 -5.24 -16.84
C PRO A 101 4.96 -5.55 -15.78
N ALA A 102 5.29 -5.27 -14.53
CA ALA A 102 4.40 -5.52 -13.40
C ALA A 102 4.59 -4.47 -12.29
N THR A 103 3.60 -4.36 -11.43
CA THR A 103 3.63 -3.52 -10.24
C THR A 103 2.99 -4.24 -9.06
N SER A 104 3.37 -3.86 -7.87
CA SER A 104 2.74 -4.30 -6.62
C SER A 104 1.49 -3.49 -6.27
N ILE A 105 1.26 -2.37 -6.97
CA ILE A 105 0.16 -1.44 -6.70
C ILE A 105 -0.37 -0.82 -8.00
N PRO A 106 -1.33 -1.51 -8.68
CA PRO A 106 -1.77 -1.14 -10.04
C PRO A 106 -2.60 0.14 -10.12
N PHE A 107 -3.31 0.50 -9.03
CA PHE A 107 -4.17 1.69 -8.98
C PHE A 107 -3.56 2.72 -8.06
N TRP A 108 -3.03 3.83 -8.63
CA TRP A 108 -2.18 4.75 -7.90
C TRP A 108 -2.07 6.12 -8.56
N ASP A 109 -2.00 7.17 -7.72
CA ASP A 109 -1.42 8.47 -8.06
C ASP A 109 -0.72 9.07 -6.82
N GLU A 110 -0.18 10.28 -6.94
CA GLU A 110 0.60 10.95 -5.90
C GLU A 110 -0.18 11.24 -4.61
N ARG A 111 -1.50 11.18 -4.64
CA ARG A 111 -2.35 11.32 -3.44
C ARG A 111 -2.30 10.11 -2.53
N CYS A 112 -1.84 8.97 -3.06
CA CYS A 112 -1.84 7.71 -2.32
C CYS A 112 -0.62 7.53 -1.43
N GLY A 113 0.49 8.23 -1.71
CA GLY A 113 1.74 8.11 -0.98
C GLY A 113 2.98 8.14 -1.88
N GLU A 114 4.00 7.33 -1.57
CA GLU A 114 5.26 7.26 -2.30
C GLU A 114 5.64 5.82 -2.69
N LYS A 115 6.45 5.68 -3.75
CA LYS A 115 6.98 4.40 -4.24
C LYS A 115 8.49 4.43 -4.34
N PHE A 116 9.12 3.30 -4.07
CA PHE A 116 10.54 3.06 -4.35
C PHE A 116 10.72 1.62 -4.87
N PHE A 117 11.87 1.35 -5.50
CA PHE A 117 12.13 0.07 -6.17
C PHE A 117 13.33 -0.66 -5.60
N THR A 118 14.27 0.05 -4.98
CA THR A 118 15.50 -0.51 -4.43
C THR A 118 15.67 -0.14 -2.95
N VAL A 119 16.42 -0.96 -2.22
CA VAL A 119 16.71 -0.69 -0.80
C VAL A 119 17.41 0.66 -0.62
N ASP A 120 18.26 1.05 -1.56
CA ASP A 120 19.01 2.31 -1.49
C ASP A 120 18.09 3.53 -1.54
N GLU A 121 16.96 3.44 -2.26
CA GLU A 121 15.96 4.51 -2.37
C GLU A 121 15.08 4.63 -1.10
N MET A 122 14.98 3.55 -0.30
CA MET A 122 14.00 3.44 0.79
C MET A 122 14.12 4.59 1.81
N GLY A 123 15.34 4.93 2.22
CA GLY A 123 15.56 5.94 3.26
C GLY A 123 15.08 7.33 2.84
N GLU A 124 15.50 7.79 1.67
CA GLU A 124 15.12 9.10 1.13
C GLU A 124 13.62 9.15 0.82
N THR A 125 13.09 8.12 0.17
CA THR A 125 11.66 8.05 -0.12
C THR A 125 10.82 8.07 1.14
N PHE A 126 11.24 7.35 2.18
CA PHE A 126 10.55 7.35 3.46
C PHE A 126 10.57 8.73 4.14
N ASP A 127 11.70 9.42 4.13
CA ASP A 127 11.83 10.75 4.75
C ASP A 127 10.92 11.76 4.05
N ASN A 128 10.85 11.74 2.71
CA ASN A 128 9.95 12.55 1.91
C ASN A 128 8.47 12.21 2.20
N PHE A 129 8.15 10.92 2.22
CA PHE A 129 6.82 10.43 2.55
C PHE A 129 6.38 10.87 3.95
N TYR A 130 7.23 10.66 4.95
CA TYR A 130 6.88 10.93 6.35
C TYR A 130 6.73 12.43 6.63
N ALA A 131 7.53 13.26 5.98
CA ALA A 131 7.41 14.72 6.06
C ALA A 131 6.07 15.25 5.52
N ARG A 132 5.50 14.54 4.52
CA ARG A 132 4.25 14.91 3.84
C ARG A 132 3.06 14.04 4.23
N ILE A 133 3.16 13.27 5.31
CA ILE A 133 2.18 12.22 5.63
C ILE A 133 0.74 12.73 5.78
N ASN A 134 0.56 13.98 6.15
CA ASN A 134 -0.76 14.61 6.30
C ASN A 134 -1.30 15.22 5.00
N ASP A 135 -0.50 15.27 3.94
CA ASP A 135 -0.88 15.85 2.65
C ASP A 135 -1.51 14.79 1.73
N TYR A 136 -1.28 13.50 2.01
CA TYR A 136 -1.84 12.41 1.22
C TYR A 136 -3.33 12.24 1.48
N ASN A 137 -4.08 11.94 0.42
CA ASN A 137 -5.50 11.68 0.47
C ASN A 137 -5.90 10.52 -0.45
N PRO A 138 -5.49 9.29 -0.13
CA PRO A 138 -5.80 8.11 -0.94
C PRO A 138 -7.30 7.82 -1.02
N LYS A 139 -8.08 8.27 -0.04
CA LYS A 139 -9.53 8.10 -0.03
C LYS A 139 -10.21 8.85 -1.18
N ASP A 140 -9.78 10.06 -1.50
CA ASP A 140 -10.32 10.82 -2.62
C ASP A 140 -9.94 10.17 -3.95
N TYR A 141 -8.71 9.64 -4.07
CA TYR A 141 -8.32 8.84 -5.24
C TYR A 141 -9.28 7.66 -5.45
N ILE A 142 -9.54 6.86 -4.41
CA ILE A 142 -10.46 5.70 -4.49
C ILE A 142 -11.87 6.14 -4.89
N LYS A 143 -12.38 7.20 -4.26
CA LYS A 143 -13.73 7.71 -4.55
C LYS A 143 -13.88 8.17 -6.01
N GLU A 144 -12.88 8.85 -6.53
CA GLU A 144 -12.92 9.40 -7.90
C GLU A 144 -12.70 8.34 -8.97
N ASN A 145 -11.83 7.35 -8.73
CA ASN A 145 -11.37 6.43 -9.77
C ASN A 145 -11.94 5.01 -9.65
N LEU A 146 -12.25 4.54 -8.44
CA LEU A 146 -12.59 3.14 -8.17
C LEU A 146 -13.94 2.98 -7.46
N SER A 147 -14.73 4.04 -7.31
CA SER A 147 -16.08 3.94 -6.78
C SER A 147 -17.03 3.24 -7.77
N PHE A 148 -18.16 2.75 -7.26
CA PHE A 148 -19.20 2.17 -8.09
C PHE A 148 -19.72 3.17 -9.12
N GLU A 149 -19.95 4.42 -8.71
CA GLU A 149 -20.40 5.50 -9.60
C GLU A 149 -19.41 5.78 -10.71
N SER A 150 -18.12 5.86 -10.40
CA SER A 150 -17.06 6.06 -11.39
C SER A 150 -16.98 4.89 -12.38
N SER A 151 -17.06 3.66 -11.89
CA SER A 151 -17.03 2.44 -12.70
C SER A 151 -18.24 2.35 -13.64
N VAL A 152 -19.44 2.68 -13.17
CA VAL A 152 -20.65 2.71 -14.00
C VAL A 152 -20.55 3.79 -15.08
N LYS A 153 -20.06 4.98 -14.75
CA LYS A 153 -19.85 6.06 -15.71
C LYS A 153 -18.92 5.62 -16.85
N THR A 154 -17.78 5.05 -16.50
CA THR A 154 -16.82 4.53 -17.48
C THR A 154 -17.43 3.44 -18.36
N LEU A 155 -18.16 2.50 -17.77
CA LEU A 155 -18.86 1.45 -18.54
C LEU A 155 -19.85 2.02 -19.54
N VAL A 156 -20.66 3.00 -19.13
CA VAL A 156 -21.63 3.66 -20.02
C VAL A 156 -20.95 4.40 -21.16
N GLU A 157 -19.77 5.00 -20.93
CA GLU A 157 -18.99 5.66 -21.97
C GLU A 157 -18.42 4.68 -22.99
N ILE A 158 -17.98 3.50 -22.55
CA ILE A 158 -17.45 2.44 -23.45
C ILE A 158 -18.58 1.83 -24.32
N LEU A 159 -19.80 1.80 -23.84
CA LEU A 159 -20.95 1.19 -24.53
C LEU A 159 -21.65 2.15 -25.53
N LYS A 160 -21.22 3.39 -25.65
CA LYS A 160 -21.71 4.38 -26.63
C LYS A 160 -20.96 4.29 -27.93
#